data_7d586bff8d93f5667927b9af5d3e0214
#
_entry.id   7d586bff8d93f5667927b9af5d3e0214
#
_cell.length_a   1.000
_cell.length_b   1.000
_cell.length_c   1.000
_cell.angle_alpha   90.00
_cell.angle_beta   90.00
_cell.angle_gamma   90.00
#
_symmetry.space_group_name_H-M   'P 1'
#
loop_
_entity.id
_entity.type
_entity.pdbx_description
1 polymer ?
#
loop_
_entity_poly.entity_id
_entity_poly.type
_entity_poly.pdbx_seq_one_letter_code
_entity_poly.pdbx_strand_id
1 'polypeptide(L)'
;KSAALNEGFIASSGEVVITMDADMQDSPDEVPELRRMIVEDGFDMVSGWKKKRYDNTFSKNLPSKLFNSAARSMSKIKLHDFNCGLKSYSKKVVKSVEVYGEMHRYVPVLAKWAGFKNIGEKVVEHRARKYGVTKFGWSRFINGFLDLMTIFFMGKFGKRPMHFFG
;
A
#
# COMPACT_ATOMS: atom_id res chain seq x y z
N LYS A 1 6.38 2.45 10.96
CA LYS A 1 5.03 2.61 10.36
C LYS A 1 4.29 1.27 10.33
N SER A 2 4.93 0.18 9.89
CA SER A 2 4.29 -1.15 9.80
C SER A 2 3.78 -1.66 11.14
N ALA A 3 4.58 -1.59 12.20
CA ALA A 3 4.15 -2.02 13.54
C ALA A 3 2.88 -1.27 14.00
N ALA A 4 2.86 0.07 13.87
CA ALA A 4 1.67 0.85 14.23
C ALA A 4 0.44 0.50 13.37
N LEU A 5 0.65 0.19 12.09
CA LEU A 5 -0.42 -0.26 11.20
C LEU A 5 -0.97 -1.63 11.63
N ASN A 6 -0.07 -2.54 11.96
CA ASN A 6 -0.43 -3.88 12.42
C ASN A 6 -1.23 -3.84 13.73
N GLU A 7 -0.78 -3.06 14.72
CA GLU A 7 -1.53 -2.86 15.97
C GLU A 7 -2.90 -2.24 15.71
N GLY A 8 -2.98 -1.26 14.80
CA GLY A 8 -4.26 -0.69 14.37
C GLY A 8 -5.18 -1.73 13.73
N PHE A 9 -4.67 -2.63 12.92
CA PHE A 9 -5.42 -3.73 12.32
C PHE A 9 -5.92 -4.74 13.37
N ILE A 10 -5.07 -5.08 14.33
CA ILE A 10 -5.44 -5.97 15.44
C ILE A 10 -6.55 -5.34 16.29
N ALA A 11 -6.40 -4.07 16.66
CA ALA A 11 -7.34 -3.36 17.53
C ALA A 11 -8.67 -3.00 16.83
N SER A 12 -8.69 -2.93 15.49
CA SER A 12 -9.89 -2.53 14.75
C SER A 12 -11.02 -3.56 14.88
N SER A 13 -12.26 -3.07 15.09
CA SER A 13 -13.47 -3.92 15.20
C SER A 13 -14.49 -3.66 14.08
N GLY A 14 -14.36 -2.55 13.33
CA GLY A 14 -15.27 -2.15 12.27
C GLY A 14 -15.29 -3.11 11.08
N GLU A 15 -16.37 -3.09 10.30
CA GLU A 15 -16.49 -3.87 9.05
C GLU A 15 -15.54 -3.37 7.97
N VAL A 16 -15.31 -2.05 7.95
CA VAL A 16 -14.38 -1.38 7.04
C VAL A 16 -13.33 -0.66 7.88
N VAL A 17 -12.07 -0.86 7.54
CA VAL A 17 -10.94 -0.16 8.13
C VAL A 17 -10.32 0.73 7.06
N ILE A 18 -10.13 2.01 7.39
CA ILE A 18 -9.51 2.97 6.47
C ILE A 18 -8.24 3.50 7.11
N THR A 19 -7.14 3.44 6.38
CA THR A 19 -5.86 4.05 6.77
C THR A 19 -5.66 5.37 6.06
N MET A 20 -5.09 6.35 6.75
CA MET A 20 -4.80 7.68 6.23
C MET A 20 -3.50 8.18 6.85
N ASP A 21 -2.68 8.89 6.08
CA ASP A 21 -1.49 9.57 6.63
C ASP A 21 -1.91 10.84 7.38
N ALA A 22 -1.33 11.06 8.58
CA ALA A 22 -1.70 12.17 9.47
C ALA A 22 -1.03 13.51 9.11
N ASP A 23 -0.52 13.66 7.90
CA ASP A 23 0.21 14.85 7.44
C ASP A 23 -0.67 15.88 6.71
N MET A 24 -1.99 15.69 6.76
CA MET A 24 -3.02 16.54 6.14
C MET A 24 -2.95 16.63 4.60
N GLN A 25 -2.23 15.72 3.95
CA GLN A 25 -2.16 15.69 2.48
C GLN A 25 -3.29 14.88 1.86
N ASP A 26 -3.83 13.90 2.58
CA ASP A 26 -4.99 13.11 2.15
C ASP A 26 -6.30 13.81 2.57
N SER A 27 -7.31 13.80 1.69
CA SER A 27 -8.62 14.40 1.99
C SER A 27 -9.53 13.41 2.73
N PRO A 28 -10.10 13.79 3.89
CA PRO A 28 -11.12 12.98 4.56
C PRO A 28 -12.40 12.81 3.74
N ASP A 29 -12.66 13.70 2.77
CA ASP A 29 -13.84 13.66 1.91
C ASP A 29 -13.86 12.41 1.01
N GLU A 30 -12.72 11.72 0.85
CA GLU A 30 -12.61 10.46 0.12
C GLU A 30 -13.13 9.23 0.92
N VAL A 31 -13.27 9.36 2.24
CA VAL A 31 -13.62 8.26 3.15
C VAL A 31 -14.99 7.65 2.85
N PRO A 32 -16.08 8.42 2.62
CA PRO A 32 -17.38 7.85 2.33
C PRO A 32 -17.38 6.96 1.09
N GLU A 33 -16.74 7.41 0.02
CA GLU A 33 -16.68 6.66 -1.23
C GLU A 33 -15.80 5.41 -1.11
N LEU A 34 -14.66 5.49 -0.43
CA LEU A 34 -13.82 4.33 -0.15
C LEU A 34 -14.56 3.27 0.68
N ARG A 35 -15.41 3.70 1.63
CA ARG A 35 -16.27 2.80 2.39
C ARG A 35 -17.32 2.16 1.48
N ARG A 36 -18.00 2.96 0.63
CA ARG A 36 -18.99 2.49 -0.31
C ARG A 36 -18.44 1.36 -1.20
N MET A 37 -17.26 1.55 -1.75
CA MET A 37 -16.60 0.56 -2.61
C MET A 37 -16.38 -0.78 -1.90
N ILE A 38 -16.09 -0.79 -0.61
CA ILE A 38 -15.97 -2.05 0.16
C ILE A 38 -17.34 -2.67 0.41
N VAL A 39 -18.33 -1.87 0.86
CA VAL A 39 -19.60 -2.38 1.36
C VAL A 39 -20.55 -2.73 0.21
N GLU A 40 -20.64 -1.86 -0.81
CA GLU A 40 -21.62 -1.97 -1.89
C GLU A 40 -21.04 -2.62 -3.13
N ASP A 41 -19.82 -2.24 -3.54
CA ASP A 41 -19.19 -2.80 -4.74
C ASP A 41 -18.44 -4.12 -4.44
N GLY A 42 -18.32 -4.51 -3.16
CA GLY A 42 -17.75 -5.80 -2.75
C GLY A 42 -16.25 -5.93 -2.93
N PHE A 43 -15.49 -4.82 -2.93
CA PHE A 43 -14.04 -4.90 -2.94
C PHE A 43 -13.51 -5.44 -1.61
N ASP A 44 -12.50 -6.28 -1.67
CA ASP A 44 -11.75 -6.72 -0.49
C ASP A 44 -10.89 -5.57 0.07
N MET A 45 -10.31 -4.80 -0.85
CA MET A 45 -9.43 -3.67 -0.55
C MET A 45 -9.47 -2.66 -1.69
N VAL A 46 -9.39 -1.36 -1.36
CA VAL A 46 -9.22 -0.28 -2.34
C VAL A 46 -8.02 0.58 -1.96
N SER A 47 -7.12 0.81 -2.90
CA SER A 47 -5.98 1.73 -2.74
C SER A 47 -6.27 3.08 -3.36
N GLY A 48 -5.93 4.17 -2.71
CA GLY A 48 -5.93 5.48 -3.32
C GLY A 48 -4.85 5.59 -4.42
N TRP A 49 -5.15 6.34 -5.47
CA TRP A 49 -4.20 6.72 -6.50
C TRP A 49 -4.07 8.25 -6.58
N LYS A 50 -2.92 8.76 -6.15
CA LYS A 50 -2.56 10.18 -6.23
C LYS A 50 -2.12 10.52 -7.65
N LYS A 51 -3.09 10.72 -8.56
CA LYS A 51 -2.84 10.98 -9.98
C LYS A 51 -2.10 12.31 -10.21
N LYS A 52 -2.45 13.35 -9.44
CA LYS A 52 -1.72 14.62 -9.39
C LYS A 52 -0.97 14.71 -8.06
N ARG A 53 0.36 14.76 -8.10
CA ARG A 53 1.20 14.97 -6.92
C ARG A 53 1.77 16.38 -6.98
N TYR A 54 1.58 17.15 -5.94
CA TYR A 54 2.11 18.52 -5.81
C TYR A 54 3.57 18.56 -5.32
N ASP A 55 4.20 17.40 -5.11
CA ASP A 55 5.61 17.32 -4.72
C ASP A 55 6.54 17.49 -5.91
N ASN A 56 7.73 18.09 -5.69
CA ASN A 56 8.74 18.40 -6.71
C ASN A 56 9.08 17.19 -7.60
N THR A 57 8.92 17.38 -8.91
CA THR A 57 8.58 16.33 -9.89
C THR A 57 9.75 15.45 -10.33
N PHE A 58 10.99 15.95 -10.36
CA PHE A 58 12.07 15.26 -11.11
C PHE A 58 12.83 14.19 -10.31
N SER A 59 13.11 14.41 -9.02
CA SER A 59 13.94 13.48 -8.25
C SER A 59 13.16 12.33 -7.59
N LYS A 60 11.82 12.42 -7.49
CA LYS A 60 10.98 11.48 -6.74
C LYS A 60 10.10 10.58 -7.62
N ASN A 61 9.77 11.01 -8.83
CA ASN A 61 8.80 10.31 -9.67
C ASN A 61 9.40 9.13 -10.44
N LEU A 62 10.67 9.21 -10.85
CA LEU A 62 11.30 8.12 -11.61
C LEU A 62 11.51 6.86 -10.76
N PRO A 63 12.09 6.96 -9.54
CA PRO A 63 12.18 5.81 -8.65
C PRO A 63 10.82 5.20 -8.26
N SER A 64 9.82 6.06 -8.02
CA SER A 64 8.46 5.60 -7.67
C SER A 64 7.77 4.88 -8.85
N LYS A 65 7.98 5.34 -10.08
CA LYS A 65 7.43 4.67 -11.29
C LYS A 65 8.06 3.31 -11.51
N LEU A 66 9.38 3.19 -11.39
CA LEU A 66 10.10 1.92 -11.51
C LEU A 66 9.63 0.94 -10.43
N PHE A 67 9.52 1.41 -9.20
CA PHE A 67 9.04 0.63 -8.07
C PHE A 67 7.61 0.11 -8.30
N ASN A 68 6.68 0.99 -8.67
CA ASN A 68 5.30 0.60 -8.96
C ASN A 68 5.19 -0.36 -10.15
N SER A 69 6.03 -0.18 -11.18
CA SER A 69 6.09 -1.08 -12.33
C SER A 69 6.57 -2.47 -11.93
N ALA A 70 7.64 -2.56 -11.15
CA ALA A 70 8.14 -3.82 -10.64
C ALA A 70 7.14 -4.50 -9.70
N ALA A 71 6.53 -3.76 -8.77
CA ALA A 71 5.50 -4.28 -7.88
C ALA A 71 4.28 -4.84 -8.66
N ARG A 72 3.85 -4.15 -9.73
CA ARG A 72 2.78 -4.63 -10.63
C ARG A 72 3.16 -5.92 -11.34
N SER A 73 4.36 -5.96 -11.93
CA SER A 73 4.84 -7.15 -12.66
C SER A 73 4.91 -8.37 -11.76
N MET A 74 5.41 -8.20 -10.55
CA MET A 74 5.61 -9.28 -9.59
C MET A 74 4.32 -9.75 -8.93
N SER A 75 3.46 -8.80 -8.54
CA SER A 75 2.20 -9.11 -7.85
C SER A 75 1.06 -9.46 -8.79
N LYS A 76 1.14 -9.08 -10.06
CA LYS A 76 0.04 -9.13 -11.04
C LYS A 76 -1.21 -8.37 -10.55
N ILE A 77 -1.03 -7.31 -9.75
CA ILE A 77 -2.08 -6.42 -9.28
C ILE A 77 -2.05 -5.16 -10.15
N LYS A 78 -3.20 -4.75 -10.69
CA LYS A 78 -3.32 -3.58 -11.56
C LYS A 78 -3.52 -2.30 -10.73
N LEU A 79 -2.51 -1.91 -9.93
CA LEU A 79 -2.51 -0.64 -9.20
C LEU A 79 -1.47 0.31 -9.81
N HIS A 80 -1.82 1.59 -9.89
CA HIS A 80 -0.90 2.65 -10.31
C HIS A 80 -0.03 3.15 -9.16
N ASP A 81 -0.55 3.12 -7.92
CA ASP A 81 0.14 3.63 -6.75
C ASP A 81 0.06 2.68 -5.55
N PHE A 82 1.13 1.92 -5.32
CA PHE A 82 1.25 1.07 -4.12
C PHE A 82 1.58 1.88 -2.85
N ASN A 83 2.15 3.08 -3.02
CA ASN A 83 2.68 3.89 -1.91
C ASN A 83 1.64 4.83 -1.28
N CYS A 84 0.42 4.93 -1.82
CA CYS A 84 -0.61 5.76 -1.23
C CYS A 84 -0.93 5.30 0.19
N GLY A 85 -0.96 6.23 1.16
CA GLY A 85 -1.32 5.95 2.55
C GLY A 85 -2.83 5.75 2.74
N LEU A 86 -3.62 6.41 1.90
CA LEU A 86 -5.08 6.32 1.94
C LEU A 86 -5.54 5.02 1.27
N LYS A 87 -6.03 4.10 2.10
CA LYS A 87 -6.52 2.79 1.67
C LYS A 87 -7.71 2.36 2.52
N SER A 88 -8.64 1.65 1.93
CA SER A 88 -9.74 0.98 2.65
C SER A 88 -9.63 -0.53 2.52
N TYR A 89 -10.06 -1.22 3.55
CA TYR A 89 -9.99 -2.66 3.68
C TYR A 89 -11.26 -3.22 4.29
N SER A 90 -11.71 -4.38 3.83
CA SER A 90 -12.69 -5.16 4.56
C SER A 90 -12.09 -5.71 5.85
N LYS A 91 -12.91 -5.96 6.86
CA LYS A 91 -12.50 -6.60 8.12
C LYS A 91 -11.74 -7.90 7.89
N LYS A 92 -12.17 -8.69 6.89
CA LYS A 92 -11.53 -9.96 6.55
C LYS A 92 -10.07 -9.78 6.16
N VAL A 93 -9.76 -8.76 5.35
CA VAL A 93 -8.38 -8.46 4.94
C VAL A 93 -7.52 -8.10 6.14
N VAL A 94 -7.95 -7.13 6.96
CA VAL A 94 -7.12 -6.68 8.09
C VAL A 94 -6.89 -7.75 9.16
N LYS A 95 -7.80 -8.71 9.28
CA LYS A 95 -7.65 -9.85 10.21
C LYS A 95 -6.86 -11.02 9.63
N SER A 96 -6.56 -11.00 8.32
CA SER A 96 -5.81 -12.06 7.64
C SER A 96 -4.41 -11.64 7.22
N VAL A 97 -4.08 -10.34 7.29
CA VAL A 97 -2.81 -9.79 6.82
C VAL A 97 -2.00 -9.31 8.01
N GLU A 98 -0.80 -9.84 8.16
CA GLU A 98 0.18 -9.36 9.12
C GLU A 98 1.19 -8.44 8.44
N VAL A 99 1.38 -7.24 8.99
CA VAL A 99 2.25 -6.20 8.42
C VAL A 99 3.48 -6.01 9.30
N TYR A 100 4.63 -6.47 8.83
CA TYR A 100 5.91 -6.38 9.53
C TYR A 100 6.99 -5.69 8.69
N GLY A 101 8.14 -5.35 9.29
CA GLY A 101 9.26 -4.69 8.61
C GLY A 101 8.80 -3.39 7.90
N GLU A 102 9.17 -3.23 6.65
CA GLU A 102 8.75 -2.10 5.79
C GLU A 102 7.57 -2.46 4.85
N MET A 103 6.82 -3.52 5.17
CA MET A 103 5.78 -4.06 4.30
C MET A 103 4.48 -3.24 4.22
N HIS A 104 4.39 -2.11 4.94
CA HIS A 104 3.21 -1.23 4.88
C HIS A 104 2.85 -0.74 3.46
N ARG A 105 3.80 -0.72 2.53
CA ARG A 105 3.57 -0.37 1.11
C ARG A 105 2.97 -1.52 0.33
N TYR A 106 3.20 -2.74 0.76
CA TYR A 106 2.86 -3.96 0.06
C TYR A 106 1.61 -4.66 0.60
N VAL A 107 0.84 -3.99 1.44
CA VAL A 107 -0.42 -4.55 1.95
C VAL A 107 -1.32 -5.09 0.82
N PRO A 108 -1.42 -4.45 -0.38
CA PRO A 108 -2.16 -5.06 -1.49
C PRO A 108 -1.60 -6.41 -1.93
N VAL A 109 -0.27 -6.57 -1.89
CA VAL A 109 0.38 -7.84 -2.26
C VAL A 109 0.13 -8.91 -1.20
N LEU A 110 0.26 -8.53 0.09
CA LEU A 110 -0.03 -9.42 1.22
C LEU A 110 -1.50 -9.87 1.19
N ALA A 111 -2.44 -8.96 0.93
CA ALA A 111 -3.86 -9.29 0.78
C ALA A 111 -4.09 -10.30 -0.36
N LYS A 112 -3.44 -10.09 -1.51
CA LYS A 112 -3.52 -11.03 -2.63
C LYS A 112 -2.97 -12.41 -2.28
N TRP A 113 -1.85 -12.49 -1.57
CA TRP A 113 -1.28 -13.77 -1.12
C TRP A 113 -2.16 -14.47 -0.07
N ALA A 114 -2.87 -13.70 0.75
CA ALA A 114 -3.90 -14.20 1.66
C ALA A 114 -5.17 -14.69 0.95
N GLY A 115 -5.25 -14.54 -0.39
CA GLY A 115 -6.35 -15.06 -1.21
C GLY A 115 -7.39 -14.03 -1.64
N PHE A 116 -7.25 -12.77 -1.24
CA PHE A 116 -8.15 -11.69 -1.63
C PHE A 116 -7.85 -11.22 -3.07
N LYS A 117 -8.84 -11.30 -3.93
CA LYS A 117 -8.66 -11.06 -5.38
C LYS A 117 -9.26 -9.74 -5.84
N ASN A 118 -10.26 -9.25 -5.13
CA ASN A 118 -10.99 -8.04 -5.52
C ASN A 118 -10.33 -6.78 -4.95
N ILE A 119 -9.18 -6.42 -5.52
CA ILE A 119 -8.37 -5.27 -5.11
C ILE A 119 -8.57 -4.17 -6.14
N GLY A 120 -9.20 -3.07 -5.70
CA GLY A 120 -9.50 -1.90 -6.53
C GLY A 120 -8.57 -0.72 -6.29
N GLU A 121 -8.73 0.29 -7.13
CA GLU A 121 -8.04 1.57 -7.01
C GLU A 121 -9.01 2.72 -7.27
N LYS A 122 -8.87 3.81 -6.51
CA LYS A 122 -9.64 5.03 -6.66
C LYS A 122 -8.71 6.23 -6.79
N VAL A 123 -8.95 7.08 -7.78
CA VAL A 123 -8.25 8.38 -7.86
C VAL A 123 -8.70 9.22 -6.68
N VAL A 124 -7.74 9.68 -5.89
CA VAL A 124 -7.96 10.48 -4.68
C VAL A 124 -7.29 11.84 -4.78
N GLU A 125 -7.89 12.82 -4.12
CA GLU A 125 -7.32 14.15 -4.03
C GLU A 125 -6.06 14.11 -3.14
N HIS A 126 -5.03 14.79 -3.58
CA HIS A 126 -3.80 14.99 -2.81
C HIS A 126 -3.52 16.47 -2.67
N ARG A 127 -3.41 16.94 -1.43
CA ARG A 127 -3.15 18.34 -1.10
C ARG A 127 -1.67 18.60 -0.92
N ALA A 128 -1.25 19.81 -1.24
CA ALA A 128 0.12 20.24 -0.97
C ALA A 128 0.40 20.22 0.53
N ARG A 129 1.60 19.81 0.93
CA ARG A 129 2.01 19.81 2.34
C ARG A 129 1.98 21.21 2.91
N LYS A 130 1.26 21.39 4.04
CA LYS A 130 1.18 22.67 4.74
C LYS A 130 2.30 22.87 5.75
N TYR A 131 2.79 21.77 6.38
CA TYR A 131 3.75 21.82 7.48
C TYR A 131 4.87 20.79 7.28
N GLY A 132 6.08 21.14 7.72
CA GLY A 132 7.24 20.27 7.74
C GLY A 132 7.98 20.19 6.39
N VAL A 133 9.24 19.72 6.45
CA VAL A 133 10.11 19.50 5.30
C VAL A 133 10.23 18.01 5.00
N THR A 134 10.33 17.68 3.72
CA THR A 134 10.47 16.30 3.28
C THR A 134 11.86 15.77 3.60
N LYS A 135 11.97 14.80 4.50
CA LYS A 135 13.22 14.08 4.79
C LYS A 135 13.41 12.93 3.78
N PHE A 136 13.70 13.25 2.52
CA PHE A 136 14.01 12.24 1.50
C PHE A 136 15.53 12.06 1.39
N GLY A 137 16.03 10.85 1.68
CA GLY A 137 17.42 10.47 1.49
C GLY A 137 17.56 9.25 0.57
N TRP A 138 18.75 9.04 0.00
CA TRP A 138 19.13 7.90 -0.84
C TRP A 138 18.89 6.54 -0.16
N SER A 139 19.03 6.48 1.17
CA SER A 139 18.76 5.28 1.98
C SER A 139 17.33 4.73 1.77
N ARG A 140 16.37 5.59 1.56
CA ARG A 140 14.97 5.18 1.30
C ARG A 140 14.79 4.49 -0.05
N PHE A 141 15.61 4.84 -1.03
CA PHE A 141 15.60 4.18 -2.34
C PHE A 141 16.18 2.77 -2.24
N ILE A 142 17.31 2.63 -1.56
CA ILE A 142 17.96 1.34 -1.33
C ILE A 142 17.04 0.43 -0.52
N ASN A 143 16.46 0.93 0.57
CA ASN A 143 15.53 0.15 1.38
C ASN A 143 14.28 -0.26 0.58
N GLY A 144 13.71 0.63 -0.23
CA GLY A 144 12.58 0.30 -1.09
C GLY A 144 12.89 -0.79 -2.12
N PHE A 145 14.12 -0.82 -2.64
CA PHE A 145 14.58 -1.88 -3.54
C PHE A 145 14.78 -3.20 -2.79
N LEU A 146 15.38 -3.18 -1.61
CA LEU A 146 15.54 -4.37 -0.77
C LEU A 146 14.18 -4.95 -0.35
N ASP A 147 13.22 -4.08 -0.01
CA ASP A 147 11.85 -4.50 0.30
C ASP A 147 11.20 -5.20 -0.90
N LEU A 148 11.41 -4.66 -2.11
CA LEU A 148 10.91 -5.26 -3.33
C LEU A 148 11.51 -6.65 -3.56
N MET A 149 12.82 -6.79 -3.36
CA MET A 149 13.50 -8.09 -3.46
C MET A 149 12.99 -9.07 -2.41
N THR A 150 12.74 -8.62 -1.19
CA THR A 150 12.17 -9.43 -0.11
C THR A 150 10.78 -9.95 -0.49
N ILE A 151 9.92 -9.09 -1.00
CA ILE A 151 8.57 -9.48 -1.47
C ILE A 151 8.66 -10.48 -2.63
N PHE A 152 9.56 -10.25 -3.57
CA PHE A 152 9.79 -11.20 -4.67
C PHE A 152 10.20 -12.57 -4.15
N PHE A 153 11.20 -12.59 -3.28
CA PHE A 153 11.70 -13.82 -2.68
C PHE A 153 10.59 -14.56 -1.92
N MET A 154 9.87 -13.88 -1.05
CA MET A 154 8.78 -14.46 -0.29
C MET A 154 7.63 -14.94 -1.19
N GLY A 155 7.28 -14.19 -2.22
CA GLY A 155 6.22 -14.58 -3.16
C GLY A 155 6.57 -15.82 -3.97
N LYS A 156 7.84 -15.98 -4.36
CA LYS A 156 8.30 -17.10 -5.18
C LYS A 156 8.70 -18.31 -4.35
N PHE A 157 9.37 -18.09 -3.23
CA PHE A 157 10.00 -19.16 -2.45
C PHE A 157 9.42 -19.33 -1.04
N GLY A 158 8.53 -18.42 -0.57
CA GLY A 158 8.01 -18.47 0.79
C GLY A 158 7.27 -19.77 1.15
N LYS A 159 6.69 -20.45 0.15
CA LYS A 159 6.08 -21.78 0.35
C LYS A 159 7.04 -22.95 0.09
N ARG A 160 8.18 -22.73 -0.54
CA ARG A 160 9.17 -23.74 -0.92
C ARG A 160 10.59 -23.16 -0.89
N PRO A 161 11.11 -22.81 0.30
CA PRO A 161 12.40 -22.10 0.41
C PRO A 161 13.57 -22.91 -0.15
N MET A 162 13.49 -24.24 -0.11
CA MET A 162 14.55 -25.12 -0.66
C MET A 162 14.70 -25.01 -2.17
N HIS A 163 13.65 -24.63 -2.91
CA HIS A 163 13.76 -24.39 -4.35
C HIS A 163 14.61 -23.17 -4.75
N PHE A 164 15.11 -22.42 -3.78
CA PHE A 164 16.09 -21.37 -4.01
C PHE A 164 17.51 -21.91 -4.18
N PHE A 165 17.79 -23.04 -3.57
CA PHE A 165 19.13 -23.68 -3.57
C PHE A 165 19.29 -24.78 -4.63
N GLY A 166 18.26 -25.08 -5.42
CA GLY A 166 18.32 -26.09 -6.50
C GLY A 166 17.01 -26.83 -6.69
#